data_7449e627be3d14de57ff82bcc6fcf2ad
#
_entry.id   7449e627be3d14de57ff82bcc6fcf2ad
#
_cell.length_a   1.000
_cell.length_b   1.000
_cell.length_c   1.000
_cell.angle_alpha   90.00
_cell.angle_beta   90.00
_cell.angle_gamma   90.00
#
_symmetry.space_group_name_H-M   'P 1'
#
loop_
_entity.id
_entity.type
_entity.pdbx_description
1 polymer ?
#
loop_
_entity_poly.entity_id
_entity_poly.type
_entity_poly.pdbx_seq_one_letter_code
_entity_poly.pdbx_strand_id
1 'polypeptide(L)'
;MNSNPAEIGERIKSARKAAGLSQTELATRLDKTLRTIQKYESGEIEPSIAMINAIAKELNVSPADLIGYRRPSIELKSLSDVIAVLYQLNKKAGIRFEIDVQRPPHSEEWSCSLRFKGNDSSAEMNDSLCLILEDFRDEREKLETYWTDQEGFDRWMEKELAYYAGAKLQDREVEVLTEMERIQRRNELDRQRLEQMKKAAGETDSQQ
;
A
#
# COMPACT_ATOMS: atom_id res chain seq x y z
N MET A 1 -9.35 -8.13 -5.99
CA MET A 1 -10.13 -9.39 -5.99
C MET A 1 -10.99 -9.34 -4.74
N ASN A 2 -12.34 -9.40 -4.88
CA ASN A 2 -13.17 -9.68 -3.72
C ASN A 2 -12.96 -11.14 -3.38
N SER A 3 -12.23 -11.42 -2.31
CA SER A 3 -12.17 -12.77 -1.80
C SER A 3 -13.59 -13.11 -1.37
N ASN A 4 -14.21 -14.06 -2.07
CA ASN A 4 -15.54 -14.54 -1.70
C ASN A 4 -15.40 -15.22 -0.32
N PRO A 5 -16.23 -14.92 0.67
CA PRO A 5 -16.21 -15.59 1.99
C PRO A 5 -16.15 -17.12 1.89
N ALA A 6 -16.79 -17.71 0.88
CA ALA A 6 -16.75 -19.15 0.62
C ALA A 6 -15.34 -19.63 0.23
N GLU A 7 -14.56 -18.84 -0.51
CA GLU A 7 -13.18 -19.21 -0.86
C GLU A 7 -12.25 -19.13 0.34
N ILE A 8 -12.42 -18.11 1.20
CA ILE A 8 -11.68 -18.01 2.47
C ILE A 8 -12.00 -19.22 3.34
N GLY A 9 -13.27 -19.57 3.45
CA GLY A 9 -13.73 -20.74 4.21
C GLY A 9 -13.09 -22.05 3.74
N GLU A 10 -13.05 -22.30 2.44
CA GLU A 10 -12.42 -23.51 1.88
C GLU A 10 -10.90 -23.52 2.11
N ARG A 11 -10.21 -22.36 2.08
CA ARG A 11 -8.77 -22.28 2.41
C ARG A 11 -8.51 -22.57 3.88
N ILE A 12 -9.33 -22.01 4.79
CA ILE A 12 -9.27 -22.32 6.23
C ILE A 12 -9.45 -23.82 6.46
N LYS A 13 -10.46 -24.43 5.86
CA LYS A 13 -10.76 -25.87 5.96
C LYS A 13 -9.61 -26.71 5.42
N SER A 14 -9.01 -26.33 4.31
CA SER A 14 -7.87 -27.01 3.70
C SER A 14 -6.64 -26.93 4.60
N ALA A 15 -6.30 -25.75 5.11
CA ALA A 15 -5.18 -25.53 6.02
C ALA A 15 -5.37 -26.31 7.33
N ARG A 16 -6.57 -26.30 7.91
CA ARG A 16 -6.88 -27.08 9.11
C ARG A 16 -6.68 -28.59 8.89
N LYS A 17 -7.15 -29.12 7.77
CA LYS A 17 -6.96 -30.54 7.41
C LYS A 17 -5.48 -30.88 7.22
N ALA A 18 -4.73 -29.98 6.57
CA ALA A 18 -3.29 -30.15 6.40
C ALA A 18 -2.55 -30.15 7.75
N ALA A 19 -3.00 -29.34 8.71
CA ALA A 19 -2.50 -29.35 10.08
C ALA A 19 -2.97 -30.54 10.92
N GLY A 20 -3.79 -31.44 10.37
CA GLY A 20 -4.31 -32.65 11.06
C GLY A 20 -5.36 -32.35 12.13
N LEU A 21 -5.94 -31.16 12.15
CA LEU A 21 -6.89 -30.75 13.19
C LEU A 21 -8.35 -31.02 12.79
N SER A 22 -9.15 -31.46 13.77
CA SER A 22 -10.61 -31.43 13.67
C SER A 22 -11.15 -30.00 13.81
N GLN A 23 -12.39 -29.76 13.39
CA GLN A 23 -13.07 -28.49 13.63
C GLN A 23 -13.21 -28.14 15.11
N THR A 24 -13.43 -29.18 15.95
CA THR A 24 -13.54 -29.03 17.40
C THR A 24 -12.22 -28.60 18.03
N GLU A 25 -11.10 -29.19 17.61
CA GLU A 25 -9.78 -28.83 18.10
C GLU A 25 -9.41 -27.40 17.69
N LEU A 26 -9.67 -27.00 16.45
CA LEU A 26 -9.45 -25.62 16.02
C LEU A 26 -10.32 -24.64 16.80
N ALA A 27 -11.59 -24.99 17.03
CA ALA A 27 -12.49 -24.17 17.84
C ALA A 27 -11.96 -23.97 19.26
N THR A 28 -11.49 -25.04 19.91
CA THR A 28 -10.90 -24.97 21.25
C THR A 28 -9.66 -24.09 21.30
N ARG A 29 -8.74 -24.22 20.32
CA ARG A 29 -7.51 -23.41 20.26
C ARG A 29 -7.79 -21.92 20.06
N LEU A 30 -8.84 -21.59 19.32
CA LEU A 30 -9.23 -20.21 19.01
C LEU A 30 -10.19 -19.60 20.04
N ASP A 31 -10.57 -20.35 21.09
CA ASP A 31 -11.60 -19.96 22.06
C ASP A 31 -12.92 -19.58 21.37
N LYS A 32 -13.35 -20.44 20.43
CA LYS A 32 -14.59 -20.30 19.66
C LYS A 32 -15.44 -21.57 19.78
N THR A 33 -16.71 -21.43 19.41
CA THR A 33 -17.59 -22.57 19.32
C THR A 33 -17.35 -23.36 18.02
N LEU A 34 -17.62 -24.67 18.05
CA LEU A 34 -17.60 -25.51 16.85
C LEU A 34 -18.47 -24.90 15.73
N ARG A 35 -19.64 -24.37 16.08
CA ARG A 35 -20.55 -23.71 15.13
C ARG A 35 -19.93 -22.49 14.47
N THR A 36 -19.11 -21.74 15.18
CA THR A 36 -18.38 -20.58 14.60
C THR A 36 -17.39 -21.03 13.54
N ILE A 37 -16.60 -22.09 13.82
CA ILE A 37 -15.65 -22.64 12.85
C ILE A 37 -16.38 -23.19 11.62
N GLN A 38 -17.50 -23.89 11.81
CA GLN A 38 -18.32 -24.38 10.71
C GLN A 38 -18.82 -23.23 9.81
N LYS A 39 -19.26 -22.11 10.40
CA LYS A 39 -19.69 -20.93 9.66
C LYS A 39 -18.56 -20.24 8.90
N TYR A 40 -17.34 -20.20 9.45
CA TYR A 40 -16.18 -19.70 8.76
C TYR A 40 -15.82 -20.61 7.57
N GLU A 41 -15.76 -21.93 7.78
CA GLU A 41 -15.40 -22.88 6.72
C GLU A 41 -16.47 -23.02 5.63
N SER A 42 -17.75 -22.77 5.93
CA SER A 42 -18.82 -22.74 4.93
C SER A 42 -18.94 -21.40 4.19
N GLY A 43 -18.24 -20.35 4.67
CA GLY A 43 -18.38 -18.99 4.13
C GLY A 43 -19.68 -18.29 4.53
N GLU A 44 -20.45 -18.84 5.48
CA GLU A 44 -21.67 -18.19 6.01
C GLU A 44 -21.33 -16.88 6.76
N ILE A 45 -20.15 -16.84 7.40
CA ILE A 45 -19.62 -15.66 8.08
C ILE A 45 -18.17 -15.47 7.63
N GLU A 46 -17.82 -14.24 7.27
CA GLU A 46 -16.43 -13.87 6.99
C GLU A 46 -15.69 -13.61 8.32
N PRO A 47 -14.55 -14.27 8.57
CA PRO A 47 -13.72 -13.97 9.72
C PRO A 47 -13.14 -12.56 9.64
N SER A 48 -13.10 -11.84 10.77
CA SER A 48 -12.37 -10.57 10.83
C SER A 48 -10.86 -10.75 10.57
N ILE A 49 -10.17 -9.69 10.21
CA ILE A 49 -8.70 -9.72 9.99
C ILE A 49 -7.97 -10.26 11.24
N ALA A 50 -8.38 -9.82 12.43
CA ALA A 50 -7.83 -10.34 13.69
C ALA A 50 -8.05 -11.87 13.83
N MET A 51 -9.21 -12.37 13.38
CA MET A 51 -9.51 -13.79 13.42
C MET A 51 -8.73 -14.57 12.35
N ILE A 52 -8.56 -14.02 11.15
CA ILE A 52 -7.69 -14.60 10.11
C ILE A 52 -6.27 -14.76 10.64
N ASN A 53 -5.71 -13.72 11.29
CA ASN A 53 -4.38 -13.79 11.89
C ASN A 53 -4.29 -14.87 13.00
N ALA A 54 -5.30 -14.97 13.84
CA ALA A 54 -5.36 -16.00 14.87
C ALA A 54 -5.43 -17.42 14.27
N ILE A 55 -6.28 -17.63 13.27
CA ILE A 55 -6.39 -18.92 12.55
C ILE A 55 -5.07 -19.27 11.87
N ALA A 56 -4.45 -18.32 11.17
CA ALA A 56 -3.18 -18.50 10.47
C ALA A 56 -2.07 -18.95 11.43
N LYS A 57 -1.99 -18.30 12.60
CA LYS A 57 -1.04 -18.65 13.66
C LYS A 57 -1.25 -20.08 14.17
N GLU A 58 -2.49 -20.46 14.47
CA GLU A 58 -2.82 -21.80 14.98
C GLU A 58 -2.56 -22.90 13.94
N LEU A 59 -2.74 -22.60 12.66
CA LEU A 59 -2.54 -23.52 11.55
C LEU A 59 -1.11 -23.47 10.97
N ASN A 60 -0.26 -22.57 11.46
CA ASN A 60 1.11 -22.33 10.96
C ASN A 60 1.13 -22.07 9.44
N VAL A 61 0.24 -21.21 8.96
CA VAL A 61 0.17 -20.74 7.57
C VAL A 61 0.19 -19.23 7.51
N SER A 62 0.48 -18.66 6.33
CA SER A 62 0.40 -17.20 6.14
C SER A 62 -1.08 -16.73 6.16
N PRO A 63 -1.41 -15.63 6.84
CA PRO A 63 -2.71 -14.98 6.68
C PRO A 63 -3.07 -14.69 5.23
N ALA A 64 -2.07 -14.35 4.40
CA ALA A 64 -2.21 -14.12 2.97
C ALA A 64 -2.74 -15.36 2.24
N ASP A 65 -2.29 -16.55 2.61
CA ASP A 65 -2.78 -17.82 2.03
C ASP A 65 -4.25 -18.04 2.33
N LEU A 66 -4.69 -17.73 3.57
CA LEU A 66 -6.08 -17.89 3.96
C LEU A 66 -7.02 -16.96 3.21
N ILE A 67 -6.65 -15.70 3.02
CA ILE A 67 -7.44 -14.73 2.25
C ILE A 67 -7.26 -14.89 0.74
N GLY A 68 -6.35 -15.77 0.29
CA GLY A 68 -6.05 -15.99 -1.13
C GLY A 68 -5.31 -14.84 -1.79
N TYR A 69 -4.61 -14.06 -0.98
CA TYR A 69 -3.73 -13.05 -1.49
C TYR A 69 -2.49 -13.73 -2.07
N ARG A 70 -2.37 -13.67 -3.39
CA ARG A 70 -1.11 -14.03 -4.05
C ARG A 70 -0.27 -12.75 -4.11
N ARG A 71 0.87 -12.77 -3.41
CA ARG A 71 1.86 -11.70 -3.51
C ARG A 71 2.12 -11.42 -4.99
N PRO A 72 1.80 -10.22 -5.50
CA PRO A 72 2.24 -9.88 -6.84
C PRO A 72 3.76 -9.94 -6.85
N SER A 73 4.35 -10.85 -7.61
CA SER A 73 5.79 -10.86 -7.81
C SER A 73 6.13 -9.70 -8.75
N ILE A 74 6.48 -8.56 -8.18
CA ILE A 74 7.09 -7.48 -8.94
C ILE A 74 8.58 -7.81 -9.01
N GLU A 75 9.00 -8.40 -10.12
CA GLU A 75 10.42 -8.61 -10.36
C GLU A 75 11.00 -7.34 -11.01
N LEU A 76 11.90 -6.68 -10.30
CA LEU A 76 12.64 -5.54 -10.81
C LEU A 76 14.01 -6.03 -11.29
N LYS A 77 14.16 -6.21 -12.60
CA LYS A 77 15.40 -6.71 -13.24
C LYS A 77 16.20 -5.60 -13.92
N SER A 78 15.58 -4.46 -14.19
CA SER A 78 16.16 -3.36 -14.92
C SER A 78 15.67 -2.00 -14.39
N LEU A 79 16.38 -0.91 -14.74
CA LEU A 79 15.88 0.45 -14.49
C LEU A 79 14.56 0.72 -15.20
N SER A 80 14.29 0.07 -16.34
CA SER A 80 13.01 0.17 -17.03
C SER A 80 11.85 -0.31 -16.16
N ASP A 81 12.06 -1.35 -15.34
CA ASP A 81 11.02 -1.87 -14.44
C ASP A 81 10.76 -0.87 -13.31
N VAL A 82 11.79 -0.21 -12.79
CA VAL A 82 11.64 0.85 -11.78
C VAL A 82 10.84 2.03 -12.36
N ILE A 83 11.16 2.46 -13.59
CA ILE A 83 10.44 3.53 -14.30
C ILE A 83 8.98 3.11 -14.54
N ALA A 84 8.74 1.85 -14.91
CA ALA A 84 7.39 1.33 -15.11
C ALA A 84 6.55 1.36 -13.82
N VAL A 85 7.14 1.05 -12.66
CA VAL A 85 6.46 1.16 -11.36
C VAL A 85 6.08 2.61 -11.08
N LEU A 86 7.00 3.56 -11.24
CA LEU A 86 6.73 5.00 -11.05
C LEU A 86 5.64 5.49 -12.01
N TYR A 87 5.69 5.05 -13.27
CA TYR A 87 4.67 5.37 -14.26
C TYR A 87 3.29 4.84 -13.86
N GLN A 88 3.21 3.58 -13.41
CA GLN A 88 1.95 3.00 -12.94
C GLN A 88 1.43 3.72 -11.70
N LEU A 89 2.30 4.06 -10.76
CA LEU A 89 1.95 4.81 -9.57
C LEU A 89 1.36 6.19 -9.92
N ASN A 90 1.97 6.90 -10.89
CA ASN A 90 1.50 8.20 -11.37
C ASN A 90 0.10 8.13 -12.04
N LYS A 91 -0.31 6.97 -12.54
CA LYS A 91 -1.64 6.76 -13.16
C LYS A 91 -2.76 6.58 -12.13
N LYS A 92 -2.45 6.33 -10.85
CA LYS A 92 -3.47 6.05 -9.84
C LYS A 92 -4.12 7.33 -9.32
N ALA A 93 -5.47 7.34 -9.25
CA ALA A 93 -6.24 8.50 -8.84
C ALA A 93 -5.98 8.88 -7.38
N GLY A 94 -5.98 7.90 -6.49
CA GLY A 94 -5.83 8.09 -5.04
C GLY A 94 -4.40 8.34 -4.56
N ILE A 95 -3.40 8.37 -5.47
CA ILE A 95 -1.99 8.57 -5.11
C ILE A 95 -1.44 9.80 -5.83
N ARG A 96 -0.77 10.68 -5.10
CA ARG A 96 -0.02 11.81 -5.62
C ARG A 96 1.32 11.92 -4.95
N PHE A 97 2.34 12.24 -5.72
CA PHE A 97 3.67 12.51 -5.22
C PHE A 97 4.34 13.65 -5.97
N GLU A 98 5.21 14.34 -5.29
CA GLU A 98 6.11 15.34 -5.84
C GLU A 98 7.48 14.72 -6.04
N ILE A 99 8.17 15.12 -7.10
CA ILE A 99 9.56 14.73 -7.34
C ILE A 99 10.40 15.96 -7.10
N ASP A 100 11.30 15.90 -6.12
CA ASP A 100 12.27 16.94 -5.87
C ASP A 100 13.65 16.46 -6.34
N VAL A 101 14.28 17.25 -7.21
CA VAL A 101 15.59 16.94 -7.80
C VAL A 101 16.55 18.07 -7.49
N GLN A 102 17.58 17.76 -6.73
CA GLN A 102 18.69 18.67 -6.44
C GLN A 102 19.90 18.23 -7.24
N ARG A 103 20.42 19.13 -8.05
CA ARG A 103 21.50 18.84 -9.00
C ARG A 103 22.55 19.96 -9.02
N PRO A 104 23.85 19.65 -9.06
CA PRO A 104 24.89 20.64 -9.34
C PRO A 104 24.65 21.37 -10.68
N PRO A 105 24.96 22.64 -10.82
CA PRO A 105 25.68 23.49 -9.87
C PRO A 105 24.79 24.18 -8.82
N HIS A 106 23.46 23.94 -8.80
CA HIS A 106 22.54 24.61 -7.90
C HIS A 106 22.45 23.96 -6.51
N SER A 107 23.07 22.80 -6.36
CA SER A 107 23.20 22.07 -5.09
C SER A 107 24.56 21.38 -5.05
N GLU A 108 25.14 21.21 -3.85
CA GLU A 108 26.38 20.46 -3.66
C GLU A 108 26.15 18.95 -3.84
N GLU A 109 24.93 18.48 -3.54
CA GLU A 109 24.54 17.08 -3.68
C GLU A 109 23.66 16.86 -4.91
N TRP A 110 23.85 15.71 -5.54
CA TRP A 110 22.93 15.24 -6.56
C TRP A 110 21.97 14.23 -5.92
N SER A 111 20.80 14.68 -5.57
CA SER A 111 19.78 13.86 -4.90
C SER A 111 18.43 13.98 -5.59
N CYS A 112 17.61 12.96 -5.42
CA CYS A 112 16.21 12.93 -5.85
C CYS A 112 15.35 12.30 -4.77
N SER A 113 14.23 12.93 -4.44
CA SER A 113 13.27 12.40 -3.48
C SER A 113 11.86 12.35 -4.06
N LEU A 114 11.09 11.36 -3.59
CA LEU A 114 9.65 11.26 -3.81
C LEU A 114 8.96 11.68 -2.52
N ARG A 115 8.07 12.67 -2.61
CA ARG A 115 7.34 13.18 -1.46
C ARG A 115 5.85 12.92 -1.62
N PHE A 116 5.28 12.16 -0.69
CA PHE A 116 3.85 11.97 -0.54
C PHE A 116 3.33 12.87 0.58
N LYS A 117 2.22 13.57 0.35
CA LYS A 117 1.57 14.40 1.37
C LYS A 117 0.37 13.64 1.92
N GLY A 118 0.43 13.19 3.17
CA GLY A 118 -0.63 12.43 3.82
C GLY A 118 -1.93 13.23 4.04
N ASN A 119 -1.85 14.56 4.07
CA ASN A 119 -3.01 15.44 4.21
C ASN A 119 -3.51 16.02 2.87
N ASP A 120 -3.14 15.43 1.73
CA ASP A 120 -3.65 15.84 0.41
C ASP A 120 -5.06 15.30 0.19
N SER A 121 -6.07 16.15 0.31
CA SER A 121 -7.48 15.79 0.09
C SER A 121 -7.80 15.31 -1.32
N SER A 122 -6.89 15.54 -2.29
CA SER A 122 -7.02 15.06 -3.67
C SER A 122 -6.33 13.70 -3.93
N ALA A 123 -5.76 13.10 -2.88
CA ALA A 123 -5.01 11.85 -2.93
C ALA A 123 -5.37 10.98 -1.70
N GLU A 124 -6.56 10.40 -1.73
CA GLU A 124 -7.19 9.69 -0.60
C GLU A 124 -6.39 8.51 -0.02
N MET A 125 -5.41 8.00 -0.76
CA MET A 125 -4.55 6.90 -0.31
C MET A 125 -3.19 7.36 0.21
N ASN A 126 -2.91 8.67 0.15
CA ASN A 126 -1.60 9.18 0.57
C ASN A 126 -1.39 9.08 2.09
N ASP A 127 -2.43 9.23 2.89
CA ASP A 127 -2.37 9.05 4.33
C ASP A 127 -1.95 7.63 4.72
N SER A 128 -2.65 6.63 4.17
CA SER A 128 -2.34 5.22 4.37
C SER A 128 -0.93 4.88 3.86
N LEU A 129 -0.55 5.42 2.69
CA LEU A 129 0.79 5.23 2.14
C LEU A 129 1.88 5.84 3.02
N CYS A 130 1.64 7.02 3.61
CA CYS A 130 2.58 7.64 4.55
C CYS A 130 2.76 6.78 5.82
N LEU A 131 1.67 6.22 6.37
CA LEU A 131 1.74 5.29 7.50
C LEU A 131 2.54 4.03 7.16
N ILE A 132 2.26 3.40 5.99
CA ILE A 132 3.02 2.24 5.52
C ILE A 132 4.51 2.56 5.39
N LEU A 133 4.86 3.73 4.84
CA LEU A 133 6.25 4.12 4.65
C LEU A 133 6.94 4.41 5.98
N GLU A 134 6.22 4.92 7.00
CA GLU A 134 6.72 5.09 8.35
C GLU A 134 7.03 3.73 8.99
N ASP A 135 6.09 2.80 8.98
CA ASP A 135 6.27 1.45 9.50
C ASP A 135 7.39 0.69 8.75
N PHE A 136 7.45 0.86 7.43
CA PHE A 136 8.50 0.25 6.60
C PHE A 136 9.89 0.78 6.95
N ARG A 137 10.03 2.08 7.21
CA ARG A 137 11.28 2.69 7.69
C ARG A 137 11.72 2.06 8.99
N ASP A 138 10.79 1.97 9.94
CA ASP A 138 11.08 1.48 11.29
C ASP A 138 11.44 -0.03 11.29
N GLU A 139 10.73 -0.84 10.50
CA GLU A 139 11.05 -2.26 10.35
C GLU A 139 12.38 -2.48 9.59
N ARG A 140 12.67 -1.63 8.60
CA ARG A 140 13.97 -1.67 7.91
C ARG A 140 15.11 -1.30 8.85
N GLU A 141 14.94 -0.29 9.70
CA GLU A 141 15.92 0.08 10.71
C GLU A 141 16.18 -1.08 11.69
N LYS A 142 15.12 -1.80 12.11
CA LYS A 142 15.28 -3.00 12.96
C LYS A 142 16.09 -4.10 12.26
N LEU A 143 15.93 -4.28 10.96
CA LEU A 143 16.73 -5.22 10.20
C LEU A 143 18.18 -4.76 10.08
N GLU A 144 18.44 -3.49 9.78
CA GLU A 144 19.78 -2.89 9.65
C GLU A 144 20.54 -2.88 10.99
N THR A 145 19.82 -2.79 12.11
CA THR A 145 20.38 -2.79 13.47
C THR A 145 20.34 -4.17 14.15
N TYR A 146 20.00 -5.24 13.42
CA TYR A 146 19.96 -6.62 13.90
C TYR A 146 18.96 -6.93 15.02
N TRP A 147 17.92 -6.10 15.18
CA TRP A 147 16.79 -6.40 16.06
C TRP A 147 15.84 -7.43 15.46
N THR A 148 15.88 -7.60 14.17
CA THR A 148 15.17 -8.65 13.44
C THR A 148 16.09 -9.22 12.36
N ASP A 149 15.77 -10.40 11.84
CA ASP A 149 16.42 -11.02 10.69
C ASP A 149 15.59 -10.86 9.42
N GLN A 150 16.13 -11.31 8.29
CA GLN A 150 15.43 -11.25 7.00
C GLN A 150 14.09 -11.99 7.04
N GLU A 151 14.02 -13.13 7.73
CA GLU A 151 12.77 -13.91 7.85
C GLU A 151 11.71 -13.17 8.66
N GLY A 152 12.12 -12.47 9.73
CA GLY A 152 11.23 -11.61 10.52
C GLY A 152 10.69 -10.44 9.71
N PHE A 153 11.56 -9.77 8.95
CA PHE A 153 11.19 -8.69 8.06
C PHE A 153 10.23 -9.16 6.94
N ASP A 154 10.50 -10.32 6.33
CA ASP A 154 9.65 -10.88 5.28
C ASP A 154 8.25 -11.24 5.83
N ARG A 155 8.17 -11.82 7.05
CA ARG A 155 6.89 -12.09 7.72
C ARG A 155 6.10 -10.81 8.02
N TRP A 156 6.78 -9.75 8.46
CA TRP A 156 6.15 -8.46 8.65
C TRP A 156 5.59 -7.93 7.32
N MET A 157 6.40 -7.94 6.25
CA MET A 157 6.00 -7.49 4.92
C MET A 157 4.78 -8.26 4.40
N GLU A 158 4.74 -9.59 4.57
CA GLU A 158 3.59 -10.41 4.16
C GLU A 158 2.30 -10.00 4.89
N LYS A 159 2.41 -9.68 6.18
CA LYS A 159 1.28 -9.21 6.99
C LYS A 159 0.76 -7.86 6.49
N GLU A 160 1.65 -6.90 6.21
CA GLU A 160 1.28 -5.59 5.68
C GLU A 160 0.65 -5.70 4.29
N LEU A 161 1.24 -6.48 3.39
CA LEU A 161 0.68 -6.74 2.07
C LEU A 161 -0.73 -7.35 2.15
N ALA A 162 -0.95 -8.27 3.08
CA ALA A 162 -2.27 -8.87 3.31
C ALA A 162 -3.28 -7.86 3.88
N TYR A 163 -2.85 -7.01 4.81
CA TYR A 163 -3.69 -5.98 5.42
C TYR A 163 -4.22 -4.98 4.37
N TYR A 164 -3.35 -4.52 3.49
CA TYR A 164 -3.71 -3.54 2.45
C TYR A 164 -4.25 -4.17 1.16
N ALA A 165 -4.37 -5.50 1.06
CA ALA A 165 -4.85 -6.18 -0.15
C ALA A 165 -6.27 -5.76 -0.58
N GLY A 166 -7.09 -5.31 0.37
CA GLY A 166 -8.44 -4.78 0.12
C GLY A 166 -8.48 -3.34 -0.39
N ALA A 167 -7.42 -2.56 -0.22
CA ALA A 167 -7.34 -1.17 -0.65
C ALA A 167 -7.11 -1.10 -2.17
N LYS A 168 -8.19 -0.94 -2.93
CA LYS A 168 -8.13 -0.94 -4.40
C LYS A 168 -7.75 0.43 -4.93
N LEU A 169 -6.74 0.45 -5.77
CA LEU A 169 -6.34 1.65 -6.52
C LEU A 169 -7.09 1.70 -7.85
N GLN A 170 -7.73 2.83 -8.13
CA GLN A 170 -8.38 3.11 -9.40
C GLN A 170 -7.43 3.90 -10.31
N ASP A 171 -7.59 3.73 -11.61
CA ASP A 171 -6.85 4.57 -12.55
C ASP A 171 -7.45 5.97 -12.59
N ARG A 172 -6.58 6.96 -12.75
CA ARG A 172 -6.99 8.36 -12.91
C ARG A 172 -7.71 8.51 -14.24
N GLU A 173 -8.88 9.14 -14.20
CA GLU A 173 -9.53 9.57 -15.43
C GLU A 173 -8.67 10.61 -16.14
N VAL A 174 -8.31 10.34 -17.36
CA VAL A 174 -7.53 11.25 -18.19
C VAL A 174 -8.47 11.98 -19.12
N GLU A 175 -8.64 13.27 -18.90
CA GLU A 175 -9.38 14.13 -19.82
C GLU A 175 -8.63 14.23 -21.15
N VAL A 176 -9.30 13.87 -22.22
CA VAL A 176 -8.74 13.98 -23.58
C VAL A 176 -8.94 15.41 -24.08
N LEU A 177 -7.89 16.21 -24.00
CA LEU A 177 -7.90 17.60 -24.46
C LEU A 177 -7.38 17.70 -25.90
N THR A 178 -8.00 18.55 -26.68
CA THR A 178 -7.46 18.98 -27.97
C THR A 178 -6.15 19.76 -27.77
N GLU A 179 -5.38 19.93 -28.85
CA GLU A 179 -4.13 20.68 -28.77
C GLU A 179 -4.35 22.13 -28.32
N MET A 180 -5.40 22.77 -28.80
CA MET A 180 -5.76 24.14 -28.44
C MET A 180 -6.12 24.26 -26.94
N GLU A 181 -6.92 23.36 -26.40
CA GLU A 181 -7.27 23.32 -24.99
C GLU A 181 -6.05 23.10 -24.09
N ARG A 182 -5.10 22.24 -24.50
CA ARG A 182 -3.82 22.05 -23.76
C ARG A 182 -3.01 23.34 -23.73
N ILE A 183 -2.93 24.06 -24.84
CA ILE A 183 -2.22 25.36 -24.92
C ILE A 183 -2.88 26.39 -24.00
N GLN A 184 -4.20 26.49 -24.02
CA GLN A 184 -4.96 27.40 -23.18
C GLN A 184 -4.75 27.13 -21.70
N ARG A 185 -4.86 25.86 -21.26
CA ARG A 185 -4.62 25.47 -19.87
C ARG A 185 -3.17 25.73 -19.42
N ARG A 186 -2.20 25.43 -20.29
CA ARG A 186 -0.79 25.72 -19.99
C ARG A 186 -0.59 27.21 -19.77
N ASN A 187 -1.09 28.06 -20.65
CA ASN A 187 -0.95 29.51 -20.54
C ASN A 187 -1.62 30.05 -19.26
N GLU A 188 -2.74 29.48 -18.86
CA GLU A 188 -3.41 29.87 -17.61
C GLU A 188 -2.58 29.46 -16.37
N LEU A 189 -2.02 28.26 -16.35
CA LEU A 189 -1.16 27.78 -15.27
C LEU A 189 0.13 28.63 -15.16
N ASP A 190 0.72 29.02 -16.29
CA ASP A 190 1.91 29.86 -16.31
C ASP A 190 1.59 31.27 -15.77
N ARG A 191 0.41 31.81 -16.09
CA ARG A 191 -0.06 33.08 -15.53
C ARG A 191 -0.22 32.98 -14.01
N GLN A 192 -0.88 31.95 -13.50
CA GLN A 192 -1.08 31.73 -12.07
C GLN A 192 0.26 31.59 -11.32
N ARG A 193 1.23 30.85 -11.89
CA ARG A 193 2.58 30.71 -11.34
C ARG A 193 3.29 32.06 -11.25
N LEU A 194 3.24 32.86 -12.31
CA LEU A 194 3.83 34.20 -12.33
C LEU A 194 3.22 35.12 -11.27
N GLU A 195 1.90 35.06 -11.08
CA GLU A 195 1.21 35.81 -10.03
C GLU A 195 1.63 35.36 -8.62
N GLN A 196 1.75 34.05 -8.40
CA GLN A 196 2.23 33.50 -7.11
C GLN A 196 3.67 33.90 -6.83
N MET A 197 4.55 33.85 -7.82
CA MET A 197 5.94 34.31 -7.68
C MET A 197 6.03 35.79 -7.37
N LYS A 198 5.19 36.65 -7.99
CA LYS A 198 5.13 38.09 -7.69
C LYS A 198 4.64 38.36 -6.28
N LYS A 199 3.63 37.62 -5.79
CA LYS A 199 3.15 37.74 -4.42
C LYS A 199 4.21 37.36 -3.41
N ALA A 200 4.89 36.21 -3.62
CA ALA A 200 5.96 35.76 -2.75
C ALA A 200 7.16 36.75 -2.72
N ALA A 201 7.51 37.35 -3.85
CA ALA A 201 8.56 38.35 -3.94
C ALA A 201 8.16 39.69 -3.26
N GLY A 202 6.87 40.10 -3.35
CA GLY A 202 6.36 41.31 -2.69
C GLY A 202 6.21 41.19 -1.17
N GLU A 203 6.03 39.97 -0.64
CA GLU A 203 5.99 39.73 0.81
C GLU A 203 7.36 39.75 1.46
N THR A 204 8.44 39.46 0.72
CA THR A 204 9.82 39.55 1.19
C THR A 204 10.33 41.00 1.30
N ASP A 205 9.85 41.92 0.46
CA ASP A 205 10.23 43.35 0.52
C ASP A 205 9.47 44.11 1.66
N SER A 206 8.41 43.53 2.23
CA SER A 206 7.65 44.18 3.29
C SER A 206 8.12 43.81 4.70
N GLN A 207 9.17 42.99 4.85
CA GLN A 207 9.74 42.55 6.13
C GLN A 207 11.19 43.03 6.34
N GLN A 208 11.68 43.95 5.54
CA GLN A 208 12.90 44.72 5.77
C GLN A 208 12.50 46.17 6.16
#